data_5a3aa1a22245332f1927d8846c6eaac0
#
_entry.id   5a3aa1a22245332f1927d8846c6eaac0
#
_cell.length_a   1.000
_cell.length_b   1.000
_cell.length_c   1.000
_cell.angle_alpha   90.00
_cell.angle_beta   90.00
_cell.angle_gamma   90.00
#
_symmetry.space_group_name_H-M   'P 1'
#
loop_
_entity.id
_entity.type
_entity.pdbx_description
1 polymer ?
#
loop_
_entity_poly.entity_id
_entity_poly.type
_entity_poly.pdbx_seq_one_letter_code
_entity_poly.pdbx_strand_id
1 'polypeptide(L)'
;MSKLFEANGTLASPSPPQELATAVRAPARVVSSGYSHGGASYAKKSMIGWRSTTTDADEDIVENIETLRARSRMLYMTAPIATGALKTIRTNVVGSGLSLNSQIDAGFLGMSDEEASDWEANTEREWRLWADSVMCDVERRQNFYQLQSLVMLSTLMSGDCFVITPMIRRVGSVYDLRVGIIEADRVCNPKDNLEALKKNILGGIEVGKYGEAIAVYVANRHPGATARSTDTLEVKWSRVPIFGDRTGRRNVLHIMTDVERPAQRRGVPILAPVIEELKQLKRYSDAELMAAVISGMFTVFVTTPSPDESGLFGGGGGLPAMQCIDPDPQAYELGNGAIVRLAEGEKVEIADPKRPSVAFDGYVQAVCRHIGAALEIPYELLLKHFTSSYSASRAALLEAWKMFRMRREWLVSSFCQPVYEEWLAEAVSKGRINAPGFFADPAIRAAWSGAEWHGDAQGQLDPLKEANAAVIRVQNGFSTISREAAEMTGMRMDSIVRTRAREEALLKSAGLNAAGGTLPVEEEKEEKDE
;
A
#
# COMPACT_ATOMS: atom_id res chain seq x y z
N MET A 1 -38.13 -1.62 -21.80
CA MET A 1 -37.09 -2.32 -22.56
C MET A 1 -37.19 -2.18 -24.07
N SER A 2 -37.99 -1.31 -24.64
CA SER A 2 -38.25 -1.26 -26.10
C SER A 2 -37.59 -0.10 -26.85
N LYS A 3 -36.57 0.57 -26.33
CA LYS A 3 -35.86 1.67 -26.99
C LYS A 3 -34.31 1.54 -26.94
N LEU A 4 -33.81 0.31 -26.81
CA LEU A 4 -32.36 0.06 -26.74
C LEU A 4 -31.75 -0.28 -28.12
N PHE A 5 -32.58 -0.48 -29.15
CA PHE A 5 -32.09 -0.82 -30.47
C PHE A 5 -32.71 0.11 -31.52
N GLU A 6 -31.90 0.55 -32.48
CA GLU A 6 -32.38 1.17 -33.69
C GLU A 6 -33.01 0.13 -34.61
N ALA A 7 -33.82 0.57 -35.58
CA ALA A 7 -34.57 -0.30 -36.50
C ALA A 7 -33.72 -1.31 -37.27
N ASN A 8 -32.41 -1.21 -37.26
CA ASN A 8 -31.45 -2.06 -38.00
C ASN A 8 -30.77 -3.13 -37.11
N GLY A 9 -31.18 -3.28 -35.83
CA GLY A 9 -30.59 -4.27 -34.90
C GLY A 9 -29.23 -3.91 -34.33
N THR A 10 -28.70 -2.72 -34.56
CA THR A 10 -27.51 -2.20 -33.93
C THR A 10 -27.85 -1.56 -32.57
N LEU A 11 -26.95 -1.70 -31.60
CA LEU A 11 -27.07 -1.01 -30.31
C LEU A 11 -27.15 0.50 -30.55
N ALA A 12 -28.23 1.13 -30.07
CA ALA A 12 -28.36 2.57 -30.16
C ALA A 12 -27.20 3.21 -29.40
N SER A 13 -26.45 4.07 -30.07
CA SER A 13 -25.45 4.91 -29.40
C SER A 13 -26.16 5.72 -28.30
N PRO A 14 -25.64 5.79 -27.09
CA PRO A 14 -26.23 6.63 -26.06
C PRO A 14 -26.32 8.06 -26.59
N SER A 15 -27.52 8.60 -26.62
CA SER A 15 -27.73 10.00 -27.00
C SER A 15 -26.84 10.86 -26.10
N PRO A 16 -26.11 11.86 -26.64
CA PRO A 16 -25.34 12.77 -25.81
C PRO A 16 -26.30 13.39 -24.77
N PRO A 17 -25.86 13.55 -23.53
CA PRO A 17 -26.70 14.18 -22.51
C PRO A 17 -27.22 15.51 -23.07
N GLN A 18 -28.53 15.67 -23.12
CA GLN A 18 -29.14 16.94 -23.48
C GLN A 18 -28.57 17.98 -22.52
N GLU A 19 -27.98 19.04 -23.05
CA GLU A 19 -27.63 20.23 -22.27
C GLU A 19 -28.89 20.72 -21.59
N LEU A 20 -29.05 20.34 -20.34
CA LEU A 20 -30.04 20.92 -19.46
C LEU A 20 -29.66 22.40 -19.29
N ALA A 21 -30.57 23.26 -19.70
CA ALA A 21 -30.45 24.71 -19.57
C ALA A 21 -29.86 25.09 -18.21
N THR A 22 -28.88 25.98 -18.22
CA THR A 22 -28.25 26.57 -17.04
C THR A 22 -29.33 27.04 -16.05
N ALA A 23 -29.63 26.22 -15.06
CA ALA A 23 -30.51 26.59 -13.98
C ALA A 23 -29.82 27.69 -13.19
N VAL A 24 -30.35 28.90 -13.27
CA VAL A 24 -29.97 29.99 -12.37
C VAL A 24 -30.24 29.50 -10.95
N ARG A 25 -29.19 29.28 -10.19
CA ARG A 25 -29.27 28.80 -8.81
C ARG A 25 -30.05 29.83 -7.99
N ALA A 26 -31.31 29.54 -7.71
CA ALA A 26 -32.09 30.35 -6.78
C ALA A 26 -31.39 30.40 -5.42
N PRO A 27 -31.37 31.52 -4.71
CA PRO A 27 -30.73 31.60 -3.41
C PRO A 27 -31.36 30.54 -2.49
N ALA A 28 -30.51 29.70 -1.90
CA ALA A 28 -30.94 28.60 -1.04
C ALA A 28 -31.77 29.18 0.13
N ARG A 29 -33.07 28.89 0.15
CA ARG A 29 -33.92 29.20 1.27
C ARG A 29 -33.49 28.31 2.43
N VAL A 30 -32.93 28.89 3.48
CA VAL A 30 -32.57 28.15 4.70
C VAL A 30 -33.90 27.73 5.37
N VAL A 31 -34.32 26.51 5.09
CA VAL A 31 -35.43 25.87 5.78
C VAL A 31 -34.83 25.10 6.96
N SER A 32 -35.17 25.53 8.17
CA SER A 32 -34.75 24.87 9.40
C SER A 32 -35.58 23.59 9.60
N SER A 33 -35.20 22.51 8.95
CA SER A 33 -35.84 21.19 9.05
C SER A 33 -34.82 20.05 8.88
N GLY A 34 -35.10 18.92 9.50
CA GLY A 34 -34.28 17.69 9.36
C GLY A 34 -32.82 17.87 9.80
N TYR A 35 -31.88 17.60 8.90
CA TYR A 35 -30.45 17.69 9.18
C TYR A 35 -29.93 19.08 9.54
N SER A 36 -30.69 20.15 9.30
CA SER A 36 -30.34 21.51 9.74
C SER A 36 -30.30 21.66 11.26
N HIS A 37 -30.93 20.76 12.01
CA HIS A 37 -30.81 20.66 13.46
C HIS A 37 -29.63 19.77 13.91
N GLY A 38 -29.01 19.07 12.98
CA GLY A 38 -27.88 18.17 13.19
C GLY A 38 -26.57 18.68 12.58
N GLY A 39 -25.93 17.83 11.81
CA GLY A 39 -24.63 18.10 11.19
C GLY A 39 -24.62 19.25 10.16
N ALA A 40 -25.73 19.57 9.54
CA ALA A 40 -25.87 20.70 8.60
C ALA A 40 -26.20 22.05 9.27
N SER A 41 -26.09 22.16 10.58
CA SER A 41 -26.39 23.38 11.32
C SER A 41 -25.26 24.40 11.22
N TYR A 42 -25.60 25.63 10.81
CA TYR A 42 -24.69 26.78 10.89
C TYR A 42 -24.80 27.55 12.20
N ALA A 43 -25.84 27.26 13.02
CA ALA A 43 -26.15 28.00 14.25
C ALA A 43 -25.64 27.31 15.52
N LYS A 44 -25.36 26.00 15.49
CA LYS A 44 -24.84 25.28 16.68
C LYS A 44 -23.43 25.74 17.01
N LYS A 45 -23.17 26.00 18.31
CA LYS A 45 -21.84 26.41 18.80
C LYS A 45 -20.73 25.42 18.40
N SER A 46 -21.03 24.12 18.37
CA SER A 46 -20.10 23.08 17.95
C SER A 46 -19.79 23.09 16.44
N MET A 47 -20.56 23.78 15.62
CA MET A 47 -20.43 23.86 14.16
C MET A 47 -20.04 25.28 13.68
N ILE A 48 -19.97 26.25 14.59
CA ILE A 48 -19.54 27.62 14.26
C ILE A 48 -18.07 27.58 13.82
N GLY A 49 -17.80 28.19 12.66
CA GLY A 49 -16.44 28.21 12.07
C GLY A 49 -16.14 27.05 11.16
N TRP A 50 -16.93 25.99 11.16
CA TRP A 50 -16.77 24.90 10.19
C TRP A 50 -17.39 25.31 8.85
N ARG A 51 -16.55 25.84 7.97
CA ARG A 51 -16.94 26.18 6.59
C ARG A 51 -16.65 25.00 5.71
N SER A 52 -17.69 24.36 5.19
CA SER A 52 -17.59 23.33 4.16
C SER A 52 -17.99 23.93 2.81
N THR A 53 -17.16 23.79 1.81
CA THR A 53 -17.47 24.10 0.41
C THR A 53 -17.63 22.78 -0.33
N THR A 54 -18.59 22.72 -1.25
CA THR A 54 -18.74 21.59 -2.16
C THR A 54 -17.94 21.86 -3.42
N THR A 55 -16.88 21.09 -3.64
CA THR A 55 -16.06 21.10 -4.84
C THR A 55 -16.09 19.74 -5.52
N ASP A 56 -15.56 19.63 -6.72
CA ASP A 56 -15.44 18.34 -7.38
C ASP A 56 -14.25 17.51 -6.81
N ALA A 57 -14.13 16.25 -7.22
CA ALA A 57 -13.10 15.36 -6.71
C ALA A 57 -11.69 15.82 -7.07
N ASP A 58 -11.53 16.41 -8.26
CA ASP A 58 -10.23 16.84 -8.72
C ASP A 58 -9.78 18.13 -8.04
N GLU A 59 -10.70 19.06 -7.78
CA GLU A 59 -10.40 20.31 -7.08
C GLU A 59 -9.97 20.03 -5.63
N ASP A 60 -10.67 19.12 -4.93
CA ASP A 60 -10.31 18.73 -3.57
C ASP A 60 -8.95 17.99 -3.49
N ILE A 61 -8.63 17.17 -4.49
CA ILE A 61 -7.46 16.30 -4.47
C ILE A 61 -6.25 16.94 -5.15
N VAL A 62 -6.39 17.40 -6.40
CA VAL A 62 -5.22 17.80 -7.23
C VAL A 62 -4.50 19.02 -6.66
N GLU A 63 -5.22 19.96 -6.06
CA GLU A 63 -4.61 21.13 -5.42
C GLU A 63 -3.76 20.77 -4.18
N ASN A 64 -4.15 19.71 -3.48
CA ASN A 64 -3.54 19.31 -2.21
C ASN A 64 -2.52 18.17 -2.36
N ILE A 65 -2.54 17.45 -3.48
CA ILE A 65 -1.87 16.16 -3.63
C ILE A 65 -0.35 16.25 -3.48
N GLU A 66 0.28 17.30 -4.00
CA GLU A 66 1.73 17.50 -3.90
C GLU A 66 2.17 17.58 -2.43
N THR A 67 1.44 18.36 -1.64
CA THR A 67 1.70 18.50 -0.20
C THR A 67 1.43 17.19 0.56
N LEU A 68 0.33 16.50 0.24
CA LEU A 68 -0.01 15.23 0.88
C LEU A 68 1.04 14.16 0.60
N ARG A 69 1.51 14.05 -0.63
CA ARG A 69 2.59 13.11 -1.01
C ARG A 69 3.89 13.41 -0.31
N ALA A 70 4.30 14.68 -0.29
CA ALA A 70 5.52 15.11 0.39
C ALA A 70 5.49 14.76 1.88
N ARG A 71 4.36 15.04 2.56
CA ARG A 71 4.16 14.72 3.98
C ARG A 71 4.09 13.21 4.23
N SER A 72 3.38 12.46 3.39
CA SER A 72 3.30 11.00 3.47
C SER A 72 4.68 10.35 3.37
N ARG A 73 5.49 10.75 2.40
CA ARG A 73 6.88 10.28 2.25
C ARG A 73 7.76 10.66 3.43
N MET A 74 7.62 11.89 3.93
CA MET A 74 8.35 12.32 5.13
C MET A 74 7.99 11.46 6.34
N LEU A 75 6.72 11.16 6.56
CA LEU A 75 6.27 10.29 7.64
C LEU A 75 6.76 8.85 7.45
N TYR A 76 6.73 8.33 6.22
CA TYR A 76 7.30 7.02 5.93
C TYR A 76 8.80 6.94 6.30
N MET A 77 9.57 8.01 6.08
CA MET A 77 10.99 8.05 6.42
C MET A 77 11.27 8.30 7.90
N THR A 78 10.36 8.98 8.62
CA THR A 78 10.68 9.54 9.95
C THR A 78 9.79 9.06 11.09
N ALA A 79 8.62 8.48 10.80
CA ALA A 79 7.66 8.01 11.80
C ALA A 79 7.58 6.48 11.79
N PRO A 80 8.11 5.77 12.81
CA PRO A 80 8.18 4.30 12.84
C PRO A 80 6.83 3.62 12.64
N ILE A 81 5.75 4.19 13.21
CA ILE A 81 4.39 3.63 13.09
C ILE A 81 3.90 3.72 11.64
N ALA A 82 4.10 4.85 10.96
CA ALA A 82 3.75 5.00 9.55
C ALA A 82 4.53 4.02 8.65
N THR A 83 5.85 3.92 8.88
CA THR A 83 6.70 2.97 8.16
C THR A 83 6.25 1.54 8.41
N GLY A 84 5.95 1.20 9.67
CA GLY A 84 5.47 -0.12 10.08
C GLY A 84 4.14 -0.48 9.41
N ALA A 85 3.18 0.44 9.42
CA ALA A 85 1.87 0.25 8.79
C ALA A 85 1.99 -0.06 7.29
N LEU A 86 2.68 0.80 6.52
CA LEU A 86 2.84 0.61 5.08
C LEU A 86 3.59 -0.68 4.73
N LYS A 87 4.65 -1.01 5.48
CA LYS A 87 5.39 -2.27 5.30
C LYS A 87 4.53 -3.48 5.66
N THR A 88 3.70 -3.40 6.70
CA THR A 88 2.80 -4.48 7.09
C THR A 88 1.76 -4.75 6.00
N ILE A 89 1.12 -3.70 5.45
CA ILE A 89 0.19 -3.86 4.31
C ILE A 89 0.92 -4.51 3.13
N ARG A 90 2.06 -3.95 2.70
CA ARG A 90 2.85 -4.50 1.57
C ARG A 90 3.20 -5.97 1.77
N THR A 91 3.66 -6.34 2.97
CA THR A 91 4.10 -7.71 3.25
C THR A 91 2.92 -8.69 3.23
N ASN A 92 1.76 -8.32 3.74
CA ASN A 92 0.60 -9.22 3.75
C ASN A 92 -0.16 -9.24 2.41
N VAL A 93 -0.09 -8.17 1.62
CA VAL A 93 -0.75 -8.12 0.29
C VAL A 93 0.09 -8.83 -0.75
N VAL A 94 1.39 -8.51 -0.84
CA VAL A 94 2.29 -8.99 -1.89
C VAL A 94 3.19 -10.12 -1.39
N GLY A 95 3.72 -9.99 -0.17
CA GLY A 95 4.65 -10.97 0.39
C GLY A 95 5.91 -11.14 -0.45
N SER A 96 6.19 -12.37 -0.82
CA SER A 96 7.30 -12.77 -1.72
C SER A 96 7.02 -12.45 -3.19
N GLY A 97 5.79 -12.08 -3.52
CA GLY A 97 5.29 -11.83 -4.86
C GLY A 97 4.10 -12.71 -5.21
N LEU A 98 3.18 -12.16 -6.01
CA LEU A 98 2.02 -12.91 -6.48
C LEU A 98 2.43 -13.74 -7.70
N SER A 99 2.30 -15.05 -7.59
CA SER A 99 2.62 -16.00 -8.65
C SER A 99 1.43 -16.23 -9.58
N LEU A 100 1.70 -16.31 -10.86
CA LEU A 100 0.73 -16.62 -11.89
C LEU A 100 0.29 -18.08 -11.79
N ASN A 101 -1.01 -18.29 -11.82
CA ASN A 101 -1.69 -19.54 -12.06
C ASN A 101 -2.55 -19.39 -13.31
N SER A 102 -2.07 -19.83 -14.46
CA SER A 102 -2.85 -19.78 -15.70
C SER A 102 -4.09 -20.64 -15.55
N GLN A 103 -5.24 -20.11 -15.97
CA GLN A 103 -6.53 -20.79 -15.88
C GLN A 103 -7.40 -20.37 -17.06
N ILE A 104 -7.23 -21.09 -18.15
CA ILE A 104 -7.95 -20.80 -19.40
C ILE A 104 -9.39 -21.34 -19.35
N ASP A 105 -10.28 -20.74 -20.14
CA ASP A 105 -11.62 -21.27 -20.33
C ASP A 105 -11.62 -22.39 -21.39
N ALA A 106 -11.23 -23.59 -20.95
CA ALA A 106 -11.11 -24.78 -21.79
C ALA A 106 -12.43 -25.11 -22.51
N GLY A 107 -13.57 -24.92 -21.81
CA GLY A 107 -14.89 -25.18 -22.36
C GLY A 107 -15.22 -24.26 -23.55
N PHE A 108 -14.93 -22.96 -23.43
CA PHE A 108 -15.12 -21.99 -24.50
C PHE A 108 -14.16 -22.23 -25.68
N LEU A 109 -12.93 -22.65 -25.39
CA LEU A 109 -11.89 -22.93 -26.38
C LEU A 109 -12.05 -24.30 -27.07
N GLY A 110 -12.94 -25.15 -26.56
CA GLY A 110 -13.16 -26.51 -27.07
C GLY A 110 -12.00 -27.47 -26.83
N MET A 111 -11.25 -27.25 -25.74
CA MET A 111 -10.12 -28.06 -25.31
C MET A 111 -10.54 -29.08 -24.24
N SER A 112 -9.85 -30.22 -24.19
CA SER A 112 -9.95 -31.13 -23.07
C SER A 112 -9.22 -30.59 -21.84
N ASP A 113 -9.57 -31.06 -20.65
CA ASP A 113 -8.93 -30.65 -19.39
C ASP A 113 -7.42 -30.98 -19.38
N GLU A 114 -7.00 -32.08 -20.04
CA GLU A 114 -5.62 -32.50 -20.16
C GLU A 114 -4.82 -31.52 -21.06
N GLU A 115 -5.36 -31.18 -22.23
CA GLU A 115 -4.77 -30.20 -23.14
C GLU A 115 -4.67 -28.82 -22.49
N ALA A 116 -5.70 -28.40 -21.75
CA ALA A 116 -5.69 -27.14 -21.01
C ALA A 116 -4.60 -27.13 -19.94
N SER A 117 -4.49 -28.18 -19.14
CA SER A 117 -3.46 -28.30 -18.10
C SER A 117 -2.04 -28.29 -18.67
N ASP A 118 -1.81 -28.94 -19.80
CA ASP A 118 -0.48 -28.93 -20.46
C ASP A 118 -0.15 -27.55 -21.03
N TRP A 119 -1.14 -26.86 -21.61
CA TRP A 119 -0.99 -25.51 -22.13
C TRP A 119 -0.69 -24.52 -21.00
N GLU A 120 -1.42 -24.58 -19.89
CA GLU A 120 -1.24 -23.76 -18.70
C GLU A 120 0.15 -23.96 -18.08
N ALA A 121 0.58 -25.20 -17.93
CA ALA A 121 1.91 -25.53 -17.40
C ALA A 121 3.05 -25.02 -18.31
N ASN A 122 2.86 -25.05 -19.64
CA ASN A 122 3.81 -24.49 -20.58
C ASN A 122 3.83 -22.95 -20.51
N THR A 123 2.67 -22.32 -20.45
CA THR A 123 2.52 -20.86 -20.33
C THR A 123 3.20 -20.33 -19.07
N GLU A 124 3.00 -20.98 -17.94
CA GLU A 124 3.66 -20.60 -16.69
C GLU A 124 5.18 -20.78 -16.74
N ARG A 125 5.68 -21.81 -17.42
CA ARG A 125 7.13 -21.99 -17.61
C ARG A 125 7.71 -20.85 -18.44
N GLU A 126 7.05 -20.46 -19.52
CA GLU A 126 7.46 -19.34 -20.37
C GLU A 126 7.35 -18.00 -19.63
N TRP A 127 6.30 -17.82 -18.82
CA TRP A 127 6.14 -16.65 -17.97
C TRP A 127 7.32 -16.48 -17.01
N ARG A 128 7.76 -17.54 -16.35
CA ARG A 128 8.90 -17.52 -15.41
C ARG A 128 10.18 -17.06 -16.08
N LEU A 129 10.43 -17.42 -17.34
CA LEU A 129 11.62 -16.94 -18.07
C LEU A 129 11.67 -15.41 -18.16
N TRP A 130 10.53 -14.77 -18.15
CA TRP A 130 10.41 -13.31 -18.16
C TRP A 130 10.30 -12.73 -16.76
N ALA A 131 9.42 -13.25 -15.93
CA ALA A 131 9.06 -12.69 -14.63
C ALA A 131 10.18 -12.80 -13.59
N ASP A 132 10.94 -13.92 -13.57
CA ASP A 132 12.05 -14.14 -12.64
C ASP A 132 13.30 -13.32 -13.03
N SER A 133 13.37 -12.86 -14.28
CA SER A 133 14.51 -12.12 -14.79
C SER A 133 14.39 -10.62 -14.52
N VAL A 134 15.48 -9.98 -14.09
CA VAL A 134 15.57 -8.52 -14.01
C VAL A 134 15.47 -7.82 -15.37
N MET A 135 15.51 -8.59 -16.47
CA MET A 135 15.32 -8.04 -17.82
C MET A 135 13.88 -7.60 -18.08
N CYS A 136 12.90 -8.02 -17.27
CA CYS A 136 11.52 -7.54 -17.36
C CYS A 136 11.39 -6.06 -16.95
N ASP A 137 12.29 -5.57 -16.10
CA ASP A 137 12.34 -4.18 -15.65
C ASP A 137 13.04 -3.27 -16.68
N VAL A 138 12.48 -2.07 -16.91
CA VAL A 138 13.11 -1.03 -17.73
C VAL A 138 14.49 -0.66 -17.19
N GLU A 139 14.63 -0.56 -15.87
CA GLU A 139 15.88 -0.20 -15.18
C GLU A 139 16.84 -1.38 -14.98
N ARG A 140 16.42 -2.63 -15.21
CA ARG A 140 17.18 -3.87 -15.00
C ARG A 140 17.61 -4.08 -13.54
N ARG A 141 16.79 -3.70 -12.58
CA ARG A 141 17.09 -3.80 -11.16
C ARG A 141 16.28 -4.87 -10.44
N GLN A 142 15.04 -5.05 -10.86
CA GLN A 142 14.06 -5.84 -10.16
C GLN A 142 13.42 -6.87 -11.08
N ASN A 143 13.05 -8.02 -10.53
CA ASN A 143 12.17 -8.97 -11.19
C ASN A 143 10.70 -8.55 -11.03
N PHE A 144 9.79 -9.26 -11.69
CA PHE A 144 8.38 -8.90 -11.69
C PHE A 144 7.74 -8.91 -10.28
N TYR A 145 8.15 -9.82 -9.42
CA TYR A 145 7.64 -9.93 -8.04
C TYR A 145 8.09 -8.75 -7.17
N GLN A 146 9.32 -8.31 -7.36
CA GLN A 146 9.82 -7.11 -6.68
C GLN A 146 9.15 -5.83 -7.20
N LEU A 147 8.83 -5.78 -8.50
CA LEU A 147 8.06 -4.69 -9.09
C LEU A 147 6.64 -4.61 -8.52
N GLN A 148 5.96 -5.75 -8.28
CA GLN A 148 4.66 -5.77 -7.58
C GLN A 148 4.76 -5.11 -6.20
N SER A 149 5.80 -5.45 -5.44
CA SER A 149 6.06 -4.87 -4.11
C SER A 149 6.32 -3.36 -4.17
N LEU A 150 7.06 -2.90 -5.18
CA LEU A 150 7.33 -1.48 -5.39
C LEU A 150 6.07 -0.72 -5.83
N VAL A 151 5.27 -1.28 -6.74
CA VAL A 151 3.98 -0.70 -7.16
C VAL A 151 3.06 -0.53 -5.96
N MET A 152 2.90 -1.59 -5.14
CA MET A 152 2.06 -1.55 -3.95
C MET A 152 2.51 -0.46 -2.98
N LEU A 153 3.80 -0.40 -2.65
CA LEU A 153 4.34 0.61 -1.73
C LEU A 153 4.19 2.03 -2.29
N SER A 154 4.46 2.22 -3.60
CA SER A 154 4.34 3.51 -4.26
C SER A 154 2.90 4.01 -4.23
N THR A 155 1.93 3.13 -4.47
CA THR A 155 0.51 3.46 -4.45
C THR A 155 0.05 3.83 -3.03
N LEU A 156 0.44 3.05 -2.02
CA LEU A 156 0.10 3.36 -0.62
C LEU A 156 0.69 4.70 -0.16
N MET A 157 1.94 4.97 -0.54
CA MET A 157 2.66 6.16 -0.09
C MET A 157 2.28 7.43 -0.84
N SER A 158 1.98 7.31 -2.14
CA SER A 158 1.73 8.46 -3.03
C SER A 158 0.28 8.58 -3.50
N GLY A 159 -0.57 7.57 -3.20
CA GLY A 159 -1.97 7.49 -3.61
C GLY A 159 -2.16 6.80 -4.96
N ASP A 160 -1.28 7.03 -5.90
CA ASP A 160 -1.28 6.37 -7.21
C ASP A 160 0.14 6.04 -7.69
N CYS A 161 0.19 5.21 -8.73
CA CYS A 161 1.41 4.81 -9.41
C CYS A 161 1.12 4.64 -10.90
N PHE A 162 2.07 4.99 -11.75
CA PHE A 162 1.96 4.80 -13.19
C PHE A 162 2.98 3.76 -13.66
N VAL A 163 2.54 2.88 -14.53
CA VAL A 163 3.40 1.86 -15.11
C VAL A 163 3.34 1.94 -16.62
N ILE A 164 4.50 2.00 -17.27
CA ILE A 164 4.60 1.92 -18.71
C ILE A 164 5.06 0.51 -19.14
N THR A 165 4.57 0.07 -20.27
CA THR A 165 4.85 -1.26 -20.84
C THR A 165 5.53 -1.19 -22.19
N PRO A 166 6.75 -0.59 -22.30
CA PRO A 166 7.43 -0.45 -23.59
C PRO A 166 7.98 -1.79 -24.09
N MET A 167 8.05 -1.92 -25.43
CA MET A 167 8.74 -3.03 -26.10
C MET A 167 10.18 -2.63 -26.38
N ILE A 168 11.13 -3.16 -25.58
CA ILE A 168 12.55 -2.85 -25.70
C ILE A 168 13.34 -4.13 -25.93
N ARG A 169 13.88 -4.28 -27.14
CA ARG A 169 14.74 -5.42 -27.45
C ARG A 169 16.05 -5.37 -26.67
N ARG A 170 16.40 -6.49 -26.04
CA ARG A 170 17.65 -6.65 -25.28
C ARG A 170 18.33 -7.96 -25.64
N VAL A 171 19.65 -7.91 -25.79
CA VAL A 171 20.44 -9.12 -26.03
C VAL A 171 20.34 -10.05 -24.82
N GLY A 172 20.13 -11.35 -25.05
CA GLY A 172 19.96 -12.35 -24.00
C GLY A 172 18.56 -12.42 -23.37
N SER A 173 17.60 -11.60 -23.84
CA SER A 173 16.20 -11.65 -23.40
C SER A 173 15.32 -12.27 -24.47
N VAL A 174 14.47 -13.21 -24.07
CA VAL A 174 13.52 -13.89 -24.95
C VAL A 174 12.39 -12.93 -25.37
N TYR A 175 11.93 -12.14 -24.43
CA TYR A 175 10.82 -11.23 -24.58
C TYR A 175 11.28 -9.78 -24.64
N ASP A 176 10.54 -8.90 -25.32
CA ASP A 176 10.85 -7.47 -25.47
C ASP A 176 9.99 -6.59 -24.59
N LEU A 177 8.89 -7.13 -24.03
CA LEU A 177 8.06 -6.43 -23.06
C LEU A 177 8.88 -6.04 -21.83
N ARG A 178 8.76 -4.78 -21.40
CA ARG A 178 9.36 -4.27 -20.17
C ARG A 178 8.31 -3.55 -19.34
N VAL A 179 8.54 -3.54 -18.04
CA VAL A 179 7.73 -2.82 -17.07
C VAL A 179 8.57 -1.67 -16.53
N GLY A 180 8.08 -0.46 -16.64
CA GLY A 180 8.73 0.72 -16.09
C GLY A 180 7.80 1.44 -15.13
N ILE A 181 8.20 1.55 -13.86
CA ILE A 181 7.43 2.25 -12.84
C ILE A 181 7.77 3.73 -12.86
N ILE A 182 6.76 4.57 -12.91
CA ILE A 182 6.89 6.03 -12.92
C ILE A 182 6.34 6.56 -11.61
N GLU A 183 7.17 7.35 -10.93
CA GLU A 183 6.75 8.04 -9.71
C GLU A 183 5.58 8.99 -9.98
N ALA A 184 4.60 8.98 -9.10
CA ALA A 184 3.34 9.73 -9.24
C ALA A 184 3.54 11.24 -9.51
N ASP A 185 4.59 11.85 -8.93
CA ASP A 185 4.89 13.28 -9.12
C ASP A 185 5.44 13.61 -10.50
N ARG A 186 5.98 12.63 -11.22
CA ARG A 186 6.43 12.82 -12.60
C ARG A 186 5.26 12.91 -13.60
N VAL A 187 4.07 12.47 -13.18
CA VAL A 187 2.85 12.68 -13.94
C VAL A 187 2.16 13.93 -13.41
N CYS A 188 2.38 15.04 -14.08
CA CYS A 188 1.89 16.35 -13.70
C CYS A 188 1.62 17.23 -14.93
N ASN A 189 0.90 18.31 -14.74
CA ASN A 189 0.59 19.23 -15.82
C ASN A 189 1.87 19.84 -16.38
N PRO A 190 2.02 19.96 -17.71
CA PRO A 190 3.08 20.76 -18.33
C PRO A 190 3.03 22.21 -17.82
N LYS A 191 4.17 22.88 -17.79
CA LYS A 191 4.28 24.25 -17.23
C LYS A 191 3.41 25.31 -17.92
N ASP A 192 3.03 25.09 -19.18
CA ASP A 192 2.08 25.95 -19.89
C ASP A 192 0.64 25.61 -19.52
N ASN A 193 0.17 26.14 -18.40
CA ASN A 193 -1.19 25.94 -17.90
C ASN A 193 -2.29 26.28 -18.91
N LEU A 194 -2.07 27.21 -19.83
CA LEU A 194 -3.03 27.58 -20.87
C LEU A 194 -3.27 26.46 -21.89
N GLU A 195 -2.25 25.69 -22.27
CA GLU A 195 -2.40 24.52 -23.11
C GLU A 195 -3.05 23.35 -22.36
N ALA A 196 -2.75 23.20 -21.08
CA ALA A 196 -3.36 22.18 -20.22
C ALA A 196 -4.87 22.42 -20.09
N LEU A 197 -5.29 23.65 -19.86
CA LEU A 197 -6.71 24.01 -19.81
C LEU A 197 -7.43 23.77 -21.13
N LYS A 198 -6.80 24.10 -22.28
CA LYS A 198 -7.37 23.87 -23.62
C LYS A 198 -7.55 22.37 -23.94
N LYS A 199 -6.69 21.50 -23.40
CA LYS A 199 -6.68 20.06 -23.66
C LYS A 199 -7.38 19.24 -22.57
N ASN A 200 -8.03 19.89 -21.61
CA ASN A 200 -8.65 19.22 -20.45
C ASN A 200 -7.66 18.28 -19.72
N ILE A 201 -6.45 18.79 -19.41
CA ILE A 201 -5.41 18.07 -18.66
C ILE A 201 -5.51 18.44 -17.20
N LEU A 202 -5.79 17.44 -16.37
CA LEU A 202 -5.94 17.60 -14.93
C LEU A 202 -4.99 16.61 -14.21
N GLY A 203 -4.12 17.13 -13.34
CA GLY A 203 -3.16 16.31 -12.62
C GLY A 203 -2.22 15.51 -13.53
N GLY A 204 -1.93 15.99 -14.77
CA GLY A 204 -1.11 15.29 -15.75
C GLY A 204 -1.85 14.24 -16.59
N ILE A 205 -3.16 14.14 -16.45
CA ILE A 205 -4.01 13.20 -17.18
C ILE A 205 -4.88 13.98 -18.16
N GLU A 206 -4.81 13.63 -19.45
CA GLU A 206 -5.66 14.15 -20.52
C GLU A 206 -6.96 13.35 -20.54
N VAL A 207 -8.08 14.06 -20.48
CA VAL A 207 -9.42 13.47 -20.31
C VAL A 207 -10.26 13.70 -21.55
N GLY A 208 -10.94 12.67 -21.99
CA GLY A 208 -11.85 12.70 -23.14
C GLY A 208 -13.25 13.23 -22.80
N LYS A 209 -14.12 13.15 -23.80
CA LYS A 209 -15.48 13.68 -23.72
C LYS A 209 -16.34 13.02 -22.65
N TYR A 210 -16.11 11.75 -22.38
CA TYR A 210 -16.88 10.95 -21.42
C TYR A 210 -16.18 10.79 -20.06
N GLY A 211 -15.09 11.54 -19.82
CA GLY A 211 -14.30 11.45 -18.59
C GLY A 211 -13.23 10.36 -18.64
N GLU A 212 -13.07 9.65 -19.76
CA GLU A 212 -12.06 8.63 -19.96
C GLU A 212 -10.66 9.25 -20.03
N ALA A 213 -9.68 8.58 -19.42
CA ALA A 213 -8.29 8.97 -19.52
C ALA A 213 -7.72 8.56 -20.90
N ILE A 214 -7.28 9.54 -21.71
CA ILE A 214 -6.76 9.34 -23.06
C ILE A 214 -5.24 9.18 -23.04
N ALA A 215 -4.54 10.07 -22.33
CA ALA A 215 -3.09 10.12 -22.27
C ALA A 215 -2.61 10.65 -20.94
N VAL A 216 -1.35 10.38 -20.62
CA VAL A 216 -0.66 10.94 -19.46
C VAL A 216 0.54 11.77 -19.92
N TYR A 217 0.83 12.85 -19.18
CA TYR A 217 1.99 13.70 -19.41
C TYR A 217 3.06 13.36 -18.39
N VAL A 218 4.12 12.74 -18.86
CA VAL A 218 5.23 12.25 -18.01
C VAL A 218 6.42 13.19 -18.13
N ALA A 219 6.83 13.76 -17.01
CA ALA A 219 8.06 14.54 -16.93
C ALA A 219 9.30 13.62 -17.03
N ASN A 220 10.33 14.06 -17.75
CA ASN A 220 11.59 13.33 -17.92
C ASN A 220 12.32 13.09 -16.59
N ARG A 221 12.07 13.92 -15.57
CA ARG A 221 12.59 13.82 -14.21
C ARG A 221 11.56 14.34 -13.19
N HIS A 222 11.84 14.10 -11.91
CA HIS A 222 10.99 14.64 -10.84
C HIS A 222 10.98 16.18 -10.89
N PRO A 223 9.80 16.85 -10.89
CA PRO A 223 9.70 18.32 -11.02
C PRO A 223 10.43 19.08 -9.92
N GLY A 224 10.48 18.52 -8.70
CA GLY A 224 11.20 19.08 -7.55
C GLY A 224 12.68 18.68 -7.45
N ALA A 225 13.25 18.02 -8.47
CA ALA A 225 14.66 17.63 -8.41
C ALA A 225 15.56 18.85 -8.59
N THR A 226 16.46 19.08 -7.62
CA THR A 226 17.53 20.08 -7.74
C THR A 226 18.61 19.56 -8.66
N ALA A 227 19.11 20.43 -9.57
CA ALA A 227 20.19 20.04 -10.46
C ALA A 227 21.47 19.77 -9.68
N ARG A 228 21.96 18.53 -9.80
CA ARG A 228 23.30 18.13 -9.32
C ARG A 228 24.32 18.01 -10.45
N SER A 229 23.91 18.24 -11.70
CA SER A 229 24.73 18.07 -12.90
C SER A 229 24.54 19.23 -13.85
N THR A 230 25.55 19.46 -14.69
CA THR A 230 25.59 20.43 -15.80
C THR A 230 24.56 20.18 -16.91
N ASP A 231 23.74 19.12 -16.78
CA ASP A 231 22.62 18.88 -17.69
C ASP A 231 21.54 19.92 -17.49
N THR A 232 21.08 20.45 -18.61
CA THR A 232 20.03 21.47 -18.69
C THR A 232 18.88 21.20 -17.74
N LEU A 233 18.62 22.17 -16.86
CA LEU A 233 17.58 22.18 -15.82
C LEU A 233 16.14 22.05 -16.35
N GLU A 234 15.98 21.92 -17.67
CA GLU A 234 14.69 21.93 -18.31
C GLU A 234 13.92 20.63 -18.07
N VAL A 235 12.76 20.74 -17.43
CA VAL A 235 11.80 19.64 -17.32
C VAL A 235 11.00 19.59 -18.62
N LYS A 236 11.07 18.45 -19.30
CA LYS A 236 10.31 18.18 -20.53
C LYS A 236 9.24 17.13 -20.27
N TRP A 237 8.07 17.31 -20.86
CA TRP A 237 6.96 16.37 -20.74
C TRP A 237 6.79 15.61 -22.04
N SER A 238 6.58 14.31 -21.90
CA SER A 238 6.19 13.42 -23.00
C SER A 238 4.73 13.04 -22.83
N ARG A 239 3.93 13.24 -23.87
CA ARG A 239 2.55 12.73 -23.93
C ARG A 239 2.58 11.25 -24.27
N VAL A 240 2.09 10.40 -23.38
CA VAL A 240 2.00 8.95 -23.58
C VAL A 240 0.53 8.56 -23.63
N PRO A 241 0.01 8.06 -24.78
CA PRO A 241 -1.37 7.59 -24.86
C PRO A 241 -1.54 6.33 -24.01
N ILE A 242 -2.68 6.23 -23.32
CA ILE A 242 -2.98 5.06 -22.47
C ILE A 242 -3.14 3.81 -23.32
N PHE A 243 -3.86 3.92 -24.43
CA PHE A 243 -4.00 2.85 -25.41
C PHE A 243 -3.39 3.25 -26.75
N GLY A 244 -2.85 2.29 -27.46
CA GLY A 244 -2.33 2.49 -28.80
C GLY A 244 -3.45 2.59 -29.83
N ASP A 245 -3.48 3.66 -30.62
CA ASP A 245 -4.57 3.98 -31.56
C ASP A 245 -4.84 2.87 -32.58
N ARG A 246 -3.81 2.13 -33.00
CA ARG A 246 -3.92 1.08 -34.02
C ARG A 246 -4.10 -0.32 -33.49
N THR A 247 -3.58 -0.59 -32.32
CA THR A 247 -3.47 -1.95 -31.76
C THR A 247 -4.38 -2.16 -30.56
N GLY A 248 -4.92 -1.08 -29.96
CA GLY A 248 -5.62 -1.15 -28.68
C GLY A 248 -4.72 -1.58 -27.50
N ARG A 249 -3.42 -1.75 -27.75
CA ARG A 249 -2.46 -2.18 -26.74
C ARG A 249 -2.37 -1.14 -25.61
N ARG A 250 -2.36 -1.61 -24.38
CA ARG A 250 -2.24 -0.76 -23.21
C ARG A 250 -0.77 -0.35 -23.02
N ASN A 251 -0.48 0.96 -23.17
CA ASN A 251 0.88 1.50 -22.99
C ASN A 251 1.15 1.98 -21.57
N VAL A 252 0.08 2.37 -20.84
CA VAL A 252 0.17 2.90 -19.50
C VAL A 252 -0.89 2.26 -18.62
N LEU A 253 -0.48 1.79 -17.44
CA LEU A 253 -1.39 1.40 -16.35
C LEU A 253 -1.36 2.52 -15.31
N HIS A 254 -2.53 3.02 -14.94
CA HIS A 254 -2.71 3.93 -13.83
C HIS A 254 -3.31 3.14 -12.66
N ILE A 255 -2.56 3.01 -11.59
CA ILE A 255 -2.89 2.15 -10.46
C ILE A 255 -3.23 3.04 -9.27
N MET A 256 -4.46 2.94 -8.80
CA MET A 256 -4.97 3.58 -7.59
C MET A 256 -5.57 2.50 -6.69
N THR A 257 -5.25 2.49 -5.40
CA THR A 257 -5.81 1.50 -4.46
C THR A 257 -7.20 1.86 -3.98
N ASP A 258 -7.47 3.17 -3.78
CA ASP A 258 -8.71 3.65 -3.24
C ASP A 258 -9.25 4.77 -4.14
N VAL A 259 -10.41 4.53 -4.75
CA VAL A 259 -11.17 5.55 -5.48
C VAL A 259 -12.33 5.95 -4.59
N GLU A 260 -12.20 7.10 -3.94
CA GLU A 260 -13.15 7.56 -2.93
C GLU A 260 -14.36 8.31 -3.54
N ARG A 261 -14.16 8.91 -4.72
CA ARG A 261 -15.19 9.73 -5.36
C ARG A 261 -15.30 9.41 -6.87
N PRO A 262 -16.52 9.43 -7.44
CA PRO A 262 -16.69 9.37 -8.89
C PRO A 262 -15.90 10.49 -9.59
N ALA A 263 -15.36 10.18 -10.77
CA ALA A 263 -14.52 11.09 -11.56
C ALA A 263 -13.18 11.51 -10.92
N GLN A 264 -12.77 10.88 -9.84
CA GLN A 264 -11.42 11.06 -9.25
C GLN A 264 -10.34 10.59 -10.22
N ARG A 265 -9.39 11.47 -10.54
CA ARG A 265 -8.31 11.18 -11.50
C ARG A 265 -6.97 10.89 -10.85
N ARG A 266 -6.76 11.33 -9.62
CA ARG A 266 -5.51 11.10 -8.89
C ARG A 266 -5.79 10.42 -7.55
N GLY A 267 -4.93 9.49 -7.18
CA GLY A 267 -5.05 8.79 -5.91
C GLY A 267 -4.58 9.62 -4.72
N VAL A 268 -5.16 9.40 -3.55
CA VAL A 268 -4.78 10.03 -2.28
C VAL A 268 -3.88 9.07 -1.49
N PRO A 269 -2.75 9.53 -0.89
CA PRO A 269 -1.93 8.70 -0.02
C PRO A 269 -2.74 8.12 1.13
N ILE A 270 -2.58 6.82 1.43
CA ILE A 270 -3.33 6.17 2.51
C ILE A 270 -3.12 6.84 3.88
N LEU A 271 -1.98 7.50 4.07
CA LEU A 271 -1.66 8.22 5.30
C LEU A 271 -2.37 9.58 5.40
N ALA A 272 -3.03 10.08 4.33
CA ALA A 272 -3.61 11.41 4.30
C ALA A 272 -4.49 11.74 5.52
N PRO A 273 -5.45 10.89 5.94
CA PRO A 273 -6.32 11.18 7.07
C PRO A 273 -5.61 11.17 8.42
N VAL A 274 -4.41 10.57 8.52
CA VAL A 274 -3.68 10.39 9.78
C VAL A 274 -2.34 11.14 9.84
N ILE A 275 -2.08 12.01 8.86
CA ILE A 275 -0.84 12.81 8.81
C ILE A 275 -0.66 13.63 10.08
N GLU A 276 -1.72 14.28 10.56
CA GLU A 276 -1.68 15.14 11.73
C GLU A 276 -1.45 14.33 13.00
N GLU A 277 -2.20 13.27 13.20
CA GLU A 277 -2.08 12.38 14.35
C GLU A 277 -0.68 11.76 14.44
N LEU A 278 -0.14 11.27 13.35
CA LEU A 278 1.22 10.72 13.30
C LEU A 278 2.27 11.77 13.65
N LYS A 279 2.12 13.01 13.17
CA LYS A 279 3.01 14.12 13.50
C LYS A 279 2.92 14.50 14.98
N GLN A 280 1.69 14.60 15.51
CA GLN A 280 1.48 14.93 16.91
C GLN A 280 1.99 13.82 17.83
N LEU A 281 1.78 12.57 17.50
CA LEU A 281 2.29 11.43 18.26
C LEU A 281 3.82 11.46 18.35
N LYS A 282 4.49 11.70 17.22
CA LYS A 282 5.95 11.86 17.19
C LYS A 282 6.39 13.02 18.10
N ARG A 283 5.77 14.20 17.95
CA ARG A 283 6.11 15.39 18.75
C ARG A 283 5.90 15.14 20.25
N TYR A 284 4.83 14.44 20.60
CA TYR A 284 4.55 14.09 21.99
C TYR A 284 5.59 13.11 22.54
N SER A 285 5.98 12.10 21.78
CA SER A 285 7.03 11.14 22.15
C SER A 285 8.38 11.83 22.32
N ASP A 286 8.74 12.74 21.43
CA ASP A 286 9.99 13.53 21.52
C ASP A 286 9.98 14.43 22.77
N ALA A 287 8.83 15.06 23.08
CA ALA A 287 8.70 15.90 24.28
C ALA A 287 8.77 15.09 25.57
N GLU A 288 8.16 13.89 25.61
CA GLU A 288 8.22 13.00 26.78
C GLU A 288 9.64 12.46 27.00
N LEU A 289 10.34 12.11 25.91
CA LEU A 289 11.74 11.71 25.97
C LEU A 289 12.61 12.84 26.54
N MET A 290 12.44 14.06 26.06
CA MET A 290 13.17 15.23 26.58
C MET A 290 12.86 15.48 28.06
N ALA A 291 11.58 15.36 28.46
CA ALA A 291 11.19 15.48 29.86
C ALA A 291 11.82 14.39 30.72
N ALA A 292 11.89 13.15 30.23
CA ALA A 292 12.57 12.05 30.95
C ALA A 292 14.09 12.29 31.08
N VAL A 293 14.74 12.80 30.03
CA VAL A 293 16.17 13.20 30.07
C VAL A 293 16.40 14.31 31.08
N ILE A 294 15.56 15.36 31.09
CA ILE A 294 15.65 16.47 32.05
C ILE A 294 15.43 15.97 33.49
N SER A 295 14.46 15.05 33.69
CA SER A 295 14.23 14.44 35.01
C SER A 295 15.41 13.60 35.50
N GLY A 296 16.14 12.99 34.56
CA GLY A 296 17.38 12.25 34.87
C GLY A 296 18.57 13.16 35.17
N MET A 297 18.53 14.40 34.74
CA MET A 297 19.48 15.45 35.09
C MET A 297 18.92 16.16 36.32
N PHE A 298 19.41 15.84 37.51
CA PHE A 298 18.99 16.49 38.77
C PHE A 298 19.14 18.02 38.65
N THR A 299 18.05 18.72 38.36
CA THR A 299 18.02 20.17 38.38
C THR A 299 17.68 20.62 39.78
N VAL A 300 18.67 21.10 40.48
CA VAL A 300 18.56 21.61 41.87
C VAL A 300 18.52 23.13 41.80
N PHE A 301 17.43 23.71 42.26
CA PHE A 301 17.35 25.16 42.50
C PHE A 301 17.67 25.45 43.98
N VAL A 302 18.66 26.32 44.21
CA VAL A 302 18.95 26.82 45.54
C VAL A 302 18.22 28.15 45.69
N THR A 303 17.20 28.19 46.55
CA THR A 303 16.47 29.41 46.87
C THR A 303 16.96 30.02 48.16
N THR A 304 17.39 31.28 48.10
CA THR A 304 17.82 32.07 49.27
C THR A 304 16.68 32.98 49.69
N PRO A 305 16.24 32.96 50.97
CA PRO A 305 15.02 33.65 51.41
C PRO A 305 15.14 35.19 51.51
N SER A 306 16.27 35.78 51.31
CA SER A 306 16.47 37.24 51.06
C SER A 306 17.89 37.48 50.65
N PRO A 307 18.19 38.13 49.56
CA PRO A 307 19.45 38.79 49.41
C PRO A 307 19.41 40.00 50.37
N ASP A 308 20.23 39.97 51.40
CA ASP A 308 20.45 41.16 52.21
C ASP A 308 21.05 42.21 51.25
N GLU A 309 20.23 43.18 50.84
CA GLU A 309 20.66 44.26 49.93
C GLU A 309 21.83 45.07 50.46
N SER A 310 22.14 44.91 51.75
CA SER A 310 23.26 45.56 52.41
C SER A 310 24.63 44.94 52.13
N GLY A 311 24.68 43.71 51.58
CA GLY A 311 25.96 43.01 51.34
C GLY A 311 26.58 43.20 49.95
N LEU A 312 25.80 43.55 48.92
CA LEU A 312 26.33 43.57 47.54
C LEU A 312 26.78 44.97 47.08
N PHE A 313 26.26 46.09 47.67
CA PHE A 313 26.60 47.44 47.26
C PHE A 313 26.76 48.46 48.37
N GLY A 314 26.78 48.09 49.61
CA GLY A 314 26.82 49.01 50.75
C GLY A 314 27.99 48.81 51.70
N GLY A 315 29.09 49.53 51.53
CA GLY A 315 30.05 49.76 52.59
C GLY A 315 31.44 49.23 52.35
N GLY A 316 32.31 50.11 51.93
CA GLY A 316 33.73 50.14 51.94
C GLY A 316 34.54 49.09 52.70
N GLY A 317 34.77 47.99 52.06
CA GLY A 317 35.74 47.00 52.43
C GLY A 317 35.99 46.11 51.24
N GLY A 318 36.75 46.62 50.25
CA GLY A 318 37.13 45.85 49.09
C GLY A 318 37.81 44.56 49.49
N LEU A 319 37.20 43.42 49.24
CA LEU A 319 37.94 42.17 49.20
C LEU A 319 39.07 42.29 48.19
N PRO A 320 40.27 41.83 48.50
CA PRO A 320 41.38 41.88 47.57
C PRO A 320 41.00 41.15 46.27
N ALA A 321 41.32 41.74 45.11
CA ALA A 321 41.04 41.17 43.81
C ALA A 321 41.59 39.73 43.55
N MET A 322 42.29 39.17 44.54
CA MET A 322 42.87 37.84 44.53
C MET A 322 41.91 36.74 45.05
N GLN A 323 40.66 37.09 45.46
CA GLN A 323 39.66 36.13 45.93
C GLN A 323 38.42 36.00 45.02
N CYS A 324 38.40 36.69 43.92
CA CYS A 324 37.46 36.33 42.86
C CYS A 324 38.01 35.10 42.14
N ILE A 325 37.57 33.93 42.60
CA ILE A 325 37.70 32.71 41.82
C ILE A 325 36.82 32.95 40.61
N ASP A 326 37.41 33.07 39.40
CA ASP A 326 36.64 32.99 38.16
C ASP A 326 35.78 31.73 38.21
N PRO A 327 34.47 31.83 38.09
CA PRO A 327 33.63 30.65 38.07
C PRO A 327 34.04 29.81 36.89
N ASP A 328 34.76 28.72 37.15
CA ASP A 328 35.03 27.71 36.16
C ASP A 328 33.67 27.19 35.62
N PRO A 329 33.35 27.41 34.36
CA PRO A 329 32.07 26.92 33.79
C PRO A 329 31.85 25.42 33.95
N GLN A 330 32.95 24.66 34.22
CA GLN A 330 32.88 23.21 34.46
C GLN A 330 32.66 22.86 35.95
N ALA A 331 32.80 23.81 36.88
CA ALA A 331 32.63 23.58 38.31
C ALA A 331 31.17 23.32 38.75
N TYR A 332 30.20 23.55 37.84
CA TYR A 332 28.77 23.32 38.04
C TYR A 332 28.24 22.08 37.34
N GLU A 333 29.08 21.25 36.73
CA GLU A 333 28.65 19.94 36.28
C GLU A 333 28.38 19.04 37.50
N LEU A 334 27.08 18.90 37.81
CA LEU A 334 26.60 17.92 38.78
C LEU A 334 26.79 16.52 38.21
N GLY A 335 27.89 15.86 38.58
CA GLY A 335 28.09 14.43 38.35
C GLY A 335 27.09 13.59 39.13
N ASN A 336 26.85 12.36 38.70
CA ASN A 336 26.03 11.39 39.42
C ASN A 336 26.55 11.23 40.86
N GLY A 337 25.71 11.63 41.84
CA GLY A 337 26.05 11.55 43.27
C GLY A 337 26.78 12.78 43.84
N ALA A 338 26.77 13.93 43.17
CA ALA A 338 27.34 15.16 43.71
C ALA A 338 26.61 15.62 44.98
N ILE A 339 27.37 15.85 46.06
CA ILE A 339 26.84 16.39 47.30
C ILE A 339 27.11 17.91 47.31
N VAL A 340 26.04 18.70 47.21
CA VAL A 340 26.08 20.15 47.26
C VAL A 340 25.95 20.57 48.74
N ARG A 341 26.90 21.37 49.26
CA ARG A 341 26.79 22.00 50.60
C ARG A 341 25.98 23.27 50.46
N LEU A 342 24.92 23.39 51.25
CA LEU A 342 24.05 24.56 51.32
C LEU A 342 24.52 25.51 52.41
N ALA A 343 24.35 26.80 52.20
CA ALA A 343 24.53 27.81 53.24
C ALA A 343 23.32 27.83 54.19
N GLU A 344 23.54 28.43 55.40
CA GLU A 344 22.46 28.51 56.39
C GLU A 344 21.31 29.39 55.86
N GLY A 345 20.09 28.79 55.78
CA GLY A 345 18.90 29.44 55.24
C GLY A 345 18.55 29.07 53.78
N GLU A 346 19.44 28.43 53.06
CA GLU A 346 19.16 27.96 51.70
C GLU A 346 18.29 26.69 51.71
N LYS A 347 17.35 26.64 50.80
CA LYS A 347 16.50 25.45 50.56
C LYS A 347 16.73 24.92 49.17
N VAL A 348 16.76 23.62 49.07
CA VAL A 348 16.83 22.91 47.80
C VAL A 348 15.41 22.64 47.30
N GLU A 349 15.05 23.19 46.17
CA GLU A 349 13.87 22.75 45.42
C GLU A 349 14.33 21.89 44.25
N ILE A 350 13.92 20.63 44.31
CA ILE A 350 14.14 19.71 43.18
C ILE A 350 13.01 19.95 42.19
N ALA A 351 13.33 20.39 40.98
CA ALA A 351 12.37 20.41 39.90
C ALA A 351 12.06 18.96 39.49
N ASP A 352 11.08 18.36 40.17
CA ASP A 352 10.54 17.05 39.78
C ASP A 352 9.39 17.25 38.79
N PRO A 353 9.61 17.05 37.50
CA PRO A 353 8.54 17.18 36.50
C PRO A 353 7.51 16.06 36.60
N LYS A 354 7.58 15.16 37.58
CA LYS A 354 6.70 13.99 37.78
C LYS A 354 6.52 13.19 36.48
N ARG A 355 7.64 12.93 35.83
CA ARG A 355 7.69 12.22 34.55
C ARG A 355 8.62 10.99 34.64
N PRO A 356 8.40 9.92 33.85
CA PRO A 356 7.43 9.79 32.76
C PRO A 356 5.98 9.77 33.23
N SER A 357 5.08 10.36 32.40
CA SER A 357 3.66 10.41 32.72
C SER A 357 3.07 9.00 32.73
N VAL A 358 2.40 8.62 33.84
CA VAL A 358 1.65 7.34 33.91
C VAL A 358 0.62 7.21 32.77
N ALA A 359 0.15 8.34 32.23
CA ALA A 359 -0.81 8.37 31.13
C ALA A 359 -0.17 8.23 29.73
N PHE A 360 1.17 8.20 29.60
CA PHE A 360 1.85 8.16 28.30
C PHE A 360 1.44 6.95 27.49
N ASP A 361 1.53 5.76 28.04
CA ASP A 361 1.20 4.52 27.34
C ASP A 361 -0.28 4.49 26.90
N GLY A 362 -1.21 4.86 27.80
CA GLY A 362 -2.63 4.92 27.48
C GLY A 362 -2.96 5.92 26.36
N TYR A 363 -2.29 7.07 26.33
CA TYR A 363 -2.46 8.06 25.27
C TYR A 363 -1.93 7.54 23.93
N VAL A 364 -0.71 7.00 23.91
CA VAL A 364 -0.11 6.41 22.71
C VAL A 364 -1.00 5.31 22.14
N GLN A 365 -1.51 4.42 22.99
CA GLN A 365 -2.43 3.37 22.58
C GLN A 365 -3.73 3.92 21.97
N ALA A 366 -4.32 4.96 22.58
CA ALA A 366 -5.53 5.57 22.06
C ALA A 366 -5.31 6.18 20.67
N VAL A 367 -4.23 6.94 20.47
CA VAL A 367 -3.88 7.52 19.17
C VAL A 367 -3.59 6.41 18.14
N CYS A 368 -2.87 5.37 18.51
CA CYS A 368 -2.58 4.25 17.62
C CYS A 368 -3.85 3.48 17.20
N ARG A 369 -4.87 3.39 18.07
CA ARG A 369 -6.18 2.83 17.70
C ARG A 369 -6.90 3.69 16.66
N HIS A 370 -6.86 5.02 16.78
CA HIS A 370 -7.44 5.92 15.78
C HIS A 370 -6.72 5.78 14.44
N ILE A 371 -5.37 5.77 14.45
CA ILE A 371 -4.56 5.56 13.25
C ILE A 371 -4.89 4.19 12.62
N GLY A 372 -4.95 3.13 13.45
CA GLY A 372 -5.29 1.79 12.99
C GLY A 372 -6.68 1.70 12.35
N ALA A 373 -7.67 2.37 12.96
CA ALA A 373 -9.03 2.44 12.41
C ALA A 373 -9.08 3.12 11.03
N ALA A 374 -8.34 4.22 10.85
CA ALA A 374 -8.28 4.94 9.58
C ALA A 374 -7.50 4.17 8.49
N LEU A 375 -6.54 3.33 8.87
CA LEU A 375 -5.73 2.51 7.95
C LEU A 375 -6.27 1.09 7.77
N GLU A 376 -7.41 0.77 8.40
CA GLU A 376 -8.01 -0.60 8.40
C GLU A 376 -7.07 -1.67 8.95
N ILE A 377 -6.13 -1.27 9.83
CA ILE A 377 -5.17 -2.18 10.47
C ILE A 377 -5.52 -2.29 11.96
N PRO A 378 -5.83 -3.49 12.47
CA PRO A 378 -6.01 -3.69 13.90
C PRO A 378 -4.80 -3.21 14.71
N TYR A 379 -5.07 -2.69 15.90
CA TYR A 379 -4.06 -2.15 16.81
C TYR A 379 -2.93 -3.16 17.09
N GLU A 380 -3.29 -4.42 17.32
CA GLU A 380 -2.35 -5.51 17.60
C GLU A 380 -1.35 -5.72 16.45
N LEU A 381 -1.84 -5.60 15.22
CA LEU A 381 -1.01 -5.75 14.03
C LEU A 381 -0.20 -4.49 13.72
N LEU A 382 -0.78 -3.30 14.01
CA LEU A 382 -0.11 -2.02 13.81
C LEU A 382 1.13 -1.89 14.70
N LEU A 383 1.01 -2.24 15.98
CA LEU A 383 2.11 -2.19 16.95
C LEU A 383 2.86 -3.51 17.09
N LYS A 384 2.37 -4.59 16.45
CA LYS A 384 2.90 -5.96 16.59
C LYS A 384 2.93 -6.41 18.06
N HIS A 385 1.89 -6.02 18.81
CA HIS A 385 1.75 -6.27 20.23
C HIS A 385 0.44 -7.02 20.50
N PHE A 386 0.57 -8.32 20.75
CA PHE A 386 -0.54 -9.26 20.94
C PHE A 386 -0.67 -9.58 22.43
N THR A 387 -1.44 -8.77 23.17
CA THR A 387 -1.73 -8.96 24.60
C THR A 387 -3.14 -9.45 24.87
N SER A 388 -4.00 -9.43 23.84
CA SER A 388 -5.38 -9.89 23.95
C SER A 388 -5.45 -11.43 23.95
N SER A 389 -6.61 -11.97 24.34
CA SER A 389 -6.85 -13.42 24.29
C SER A 389 -6.66 -13.97 22.87
N TYR A 390 -6.34 -15.26 22.77
CA TYR A 390 -6.18 -15.95 21.50
C TYR A 390 -7.37 -15.69 20.53
N SER A 391 -8.60 -15.76 21.04
CA SER A 391 -9.80 -15.54 20.23
C SER A 391 -9.90 -14.11 19.71
N ALA A 392 -9.55 -13.11 20.54
CA ALA A 392 -9.57 -11.71 20.13
C ALA A 392 -8.47 -11.40 19.11
N SER A 393 -7.25 -11.89 19.32
CA SER A 393 -6.15 -11.75 18.36
C SER A 393 -6.47 -12.40 17.02
N ARG A 394 -7.08 -13.59 17.04
CA ARG A 394 -7.53 -14.26 15.82
C ARG A 394 -8.61 -13.47 15.07
N ALA A 395 -9.60 -12.94 15.79
CA ALA A 395 -10.64 -12.11 15.19
C ALA A 395 -10.04 -10.85 14.51
N ALA A 396 -9.10 -10.18 15.18
CA ALA A 396 -8.39 -9.03 14.63
C ALA A 396 -7.61 -9.38 13.36
N LEU A 397 -6.88 -10.49 13.36
CA LEU A 397 -6.14 -10.95 12.17
C LEU A 397 -7.06 -11.32 11.01
N LEU A 398 -8.20 -11.98 11.28
CA LEU A 398 -9.19 -12.30 10.25
C LEU A 398 -9.80 -11.04 9.62
N GLU A 399 -10.06 -9.99 10.41
CA GLU A 399 -10.55 -8.71 9.91
C GLU A 399 -9.50 -8.02 9.03
N ALA A 400 -8.24 -7.94 9.49
CA ALA A 400 -7.15 -7.40 8.69
C ALA A 400 -6.97 -8.17 7.36
N TRP A 401 -7.16 -9.49 7.39
CA TRP A 401 -6.99 -10.32 6.20
C TRP A 401 -8.02 -10.04 5.11
N LYS A 402 -9.23 -9.58 5.46
CA LYS A 402 -10.22 -9.12 4.46
C LYS A 402 -9.71 -7.93 3.67
N MET A 403 -9.14 -6.93 4.36
CA MET A 403 -8.53 -5.76 3.72
C MET A 403 -7.33 -6.17 2.85
N PHE A 404 -6.45 -7.05 3.34
CA PHE A 404 -5.30 -7.51 2.55
C PHE A 404 -5.71 -8.25 1.28
N ARG A 405 -6.75 -9.11 1.34
CA ARG A 405 -7.31 -9.76 0.16
C ARG A 405 -7.89 -8.76 -0.83
N MET A 406 -8.69 -7.81 -0.38
CA MET A 406 -9.26 -6.77 -1.23
C MET A 406 -8.16 -5.97 -1.96
N ARG A 407 -7.12 -5.55 -1.25
CA ARG A 407 -5.99 -4.83 -1.86
C ARG A 407 -5.16 -5.71 -2.79
N ARG A 408 -5.07 -7.00 -2.52
CA ARG A 408 -4.44 -7.99 -3.42
C ARG A 408 -5.22 -8.07 -4.74
N GLU A 409 -6.54 -8.21 -4.70
CA GLU A 409 -7.40 -8.23 -5.88
C GLU A 409 -7.27 -6.94 -6.72
N TRP A 410 -7.16 -5.78 -6.07
CA TRP A 410 -6.92 -4.53 -6.79
C TRP A 410 -5.56 -4.51 -7.47
N LEU A 411 -4.51 -4.97 -6.82
CA LEU A 411 -3.19 -5.08 -7.44
C LEU A 411 -3.20 -6.06 -8.61
N VAL A 412 -3.88 -7.19 -8.46
CA VAL A 412 -4.04 -8.18 -9.51
C VAL A 412 -4.75 -7.56 -10.71
N SER A 413 -5.93 -6.99 -10.52
CA SER A 413 -6.76 -6.47 -11.61
C SER A 413 -6.16 -5.23 -12.29
N SER A 414 -5.43 -4.39 -11.55
CA SER A 414 -4.87 -3.14 -12.08
C SER A 414 -3.43 -3.26 -12.61
N PHE A 415 -2.66 -4.24 -12.16
CA PHE A 415 -1.25 -4.40 -12.52
C PHE A 415 -0.92 -5.79 -13.05
N CYS A 416 -1.10 -6.85 -12.24
CA CYS A 416 -0.58 -8.17 -12.60
C CYS A 416 -1.25 -8.74 -13.86
N GLN A 417 -2.56 -8.75 -13.87
CA GLN A 417 -3.36 -9.28 -14.98
C GLN A 417 -3.14 -8.51 -16.28
N PRO A 418 -3.19 -7.17 -16.31
CA PRO A 418 -2.91 -6.42 -17.53
C PRO A 418 -1.49 -6.62 -18.09
N VAL A 419 -0.49 -6.77 -17.21
CA VAL A 419 0.89 -7.06 -17.65
C VAL A 419 1.00 -8.47 -18.24
N TYR A 420 0.32 -9.45 -17.63
CA TYR A 420 0.25 -10.82 -18.15
C TYR A 420 -0.39 -10.87 -19.53
N GLU A 421 -1.50 -10.18 -19.73
CA GLU A 421 -2.18 -10.10 -21.04
C GLU A 421 -1.28 -9.52 -22.15
N GLU A 422 -0.51 -8.48 -21.82
CA GLU A 422 0.44 -7.89 -22.77
C GLU A 422 1.64 -8.83 -23.04
N TRP A 423 2.13 -9.54 -22.00
CA TRP A 423 3.16 -10.54 -22.17
C TRP A 423 2.67 -11.74 -22.98
N LEU A 424 1.45 -12.23 -22.72
CA LEU A 424 0.87 -13.36 -23.45
C LEU A 424 0.69 -13.01 -24.93
N ALA A 425 0.24 -11.78 -25.23
CA ALA A 425 0.14 -11.29 -26.60
C ALA A 425 1.50 -11.30 -27.31
N GLU A 426 2.58 -10.93 -26.63
CA GLU A 426 3.93 -11.04 -27.18
C GLU A 426 4.35 -12.51 -27.39
N ALA A 427 4.09 -13.37 -26.40
CA ALA A 427 4.44 -14.79 -26.47
C ALA A 427 3.76 -15.51 -27.64
N VAL A 428 2.47 -15.23 -27.83
CA VAL A 428 1.70 -15.74 -28.98
C VAL A 428 2.23 -15.17 -30.30
N SER A 429 2.49 -13.86 -30.36
CA SER A 429 3.01 -13.22 -31.57
C SER A 429 4.39 -13.74 -31.99
N LYS A 430 5.21 -14.17 -31.03
CA LYS A 430 6.53 -14.81 -31.25
C LYS A 430 6.43 -16.32 -31.54
N GLY A 431 5.23 -16.90 -31.53
CA GLY A 431 5.00 -18.33 -31.75
C GLY A 431 5.53 -19.24 -30.64
N ARG A 432 5.78 -18.70 -29.44
CA ARG A 432 6.23 -19.48 -28.29
C ARG A 432 5.08 -20.17 -27.55
N ILE A 433 3.92 -19.58 -27.60
CA ILE A 433 2.66 -20.12 -27.07
C ILE A 433 1.67 -20.20 -28.22
N ASN A 434 1.07 -21.36 -28.38
CA ASN A 434 0.04 -21.57 -29.39
C ASN A 434 -1.33 -21.22 -28.80
N ALA A 435 -1.98 -20.17 -29.34
CA ALA A 435 -3.31 -19.72 -28.93
C ALA A 435 -4.12 -19.32 -30.18
N PRO A 436 -4.75 -20.29 -30.85
CA PRO A 436 -5.52 -20.03 -32.08
C PRO A 436 -6.64 -19.01 -31.83
N GLY A 437 -6.79 -18.05 -32.73
CA GLY A 437 -7.83 -17.01 -32.66
C GLY A 437 -7.53 -15.85 -31.68
N PHE A 438 -6.43 -15.86 -30.97
CA PHE A 438 -6.08 -14.86 -29.91
C PHE A 438 -6.15 -13.40 -30.38
N PHE A 439 -5.74 -13.11 -31.62
CA PHE A 439 -5.78 -11.75 -32.18
C PHE A 439 -7.01 -11.48 -33.06
N ALA A 440 -7.81 -12.50 -33.34
CA ALA A 440 -8.97 -12.36 -34.21
C ALA A 440 -10.23 -11.95 -33.45
N ASP A 441 -10.41 -12.46 -32.24
CA ASP A 441 -11.59 -12.24 -31.43
C ASP A 441 -11.22 -11.89 -29.98
N PRO A 442 -11.70 -10.74 -29.44
CA PRO A 442 -11.50 -10.36 -28.04
C PRO A 442 -12.02 -11.39 -27.04
N ALA A 443 -13.10 -12.11 -27.34
CA ALA A 443 -13.63 -13.14 -26.44
C ALA A 443 -12.70 -14.35 -26.36
N ILE A 444 -12.14 -14.78 -27.50
CA ILE A 444 -11.11 -15.84 -27.54
C ILE A 444 -9.86 -15.39 -26.80
N ARG A 445 -9.44 -14.13 -27.00
CA ARG A 445 -8.32 -13.55 -26.24
C ARG A 445 -8.57 -13.61 -24.73
N ALA A 446 -9.76 -13.22 -24.28
CA ALA A 446 -10.12 -13.27 -22.86
C ALA A 446 -10.09 -14.71 -22.32
N ALA A 447 -10.60 -15.69 -23.07
CA ALA A 447 -10.58 -17.10 -22.70
C ALA A 447 -9.15 -17.66 -22.52
N TRP A 448 -8.20 -17.28 -23.39
CA TRP A 448 -6.79 -17.65 -23.27
C TRP A 448 -6.06 -16.90 -22.14
N SER A 449 -6.55 -15.72 -21.75
CA SER A 449 -5.87 -14.85 -20.78
C SER A 449 -6.35 -15.06 -19.35
N GLY A 450 -7.21 -16.03 -19.09
CA GLY A 450 -7.68 -16.36 -17.76
C GLY A 450 -6.53 -16.73 -16.82
N ALA A 451 -6.50 -16.17 -15.62
CA ALA A 451 -5.48 -16.46 -14.63
C ALA A 451 -5.95 -16.13 -13.20
N GLU A 452 -5.46 -16.90 -12.26
CA GLU A 452 -5.52 -16.61 -10.83
C GLU A 452 -4.12 -16.23 -10.34
N TRP A 453 -4.06 -15.38 -9.30
CA TRP A 453 -2.81 -14.93 -8.73
C TRP A 453 -2.71 -15.30 -7.27
N HIS A 454 -1.74 -16.12 -6.93
CA HIS A 454 -1.54 -16.63 -5.58
C HIS A 454 -0.39 -15.88 -4.90
N GLY A 455 -0.65 -15.40 -3.70
CA GLY A 455 0.36 -14.81 -2.81
C GLY A 455 0.51 -15.64 -1.56
N ASP A 456 1.39 -15.18 -0.66
CA ASP A 456 1.62 -15.85 0.62
C ASP A 456 0.29 -16.10 1.34
N ALA A 457 0.18 -17.29 1.94
CA ALA A 457 -0.98 -17.70 2.71
C ALA A 457 -1.12 -16.92 4.02
N GLN A 458 -2.31 -16.90 4.58
CA GLN A 458 -2.53 -16.44 5.95
C GLN A 458 -1.77 -17.37 6.90
N GLY A 459 -0.89 -16.80 7.76
CA GLY A 459 -0.21 -17.61 8.77
C GLY A 459 -1.20 -18.35 9.67
N GLN A 460 -0.88 -19.60 9.99
CA GLN A 460 -1.70 -20.45 10.84
C GLN A 460 -1.36 -20.21 12.31
N LEU A 461 -2.37 -19.94 13.13
CA LEU A 461 -2.21 -19.80 14.58
C LEU A 461 -2.28 -21.16 15.30
N ASP A 462 -3.12 -22.06 14.80
CA ASP A 462 -3.28 -23.43 15.30
C ASP A 462 -3.34 -24.39 14.10
N PRO A 463 -2.18 -24.86 13.62
CA PRO A 463 -2.11 -25.68 12.41
C PRO A 463 -2.99 -26.93 12.44
N LEU A 464 -3.13 -27.55 13.61
CA LEU A 464 -3.91 -28.79 13.76
C LEU A 464 -5.41 -28.53 13.60
N LYS A 465 -5.94 -27.50 14.25
CA LYS A 465 -7.36 -27.14 14.13
C LYS A 465 -7.71 -26.63 12.75
N GLU A 466 -6.82 -25.87 12.13
CA GLU A 466 -7.04 -25.32 10.80
C GLU A 466 -6.98 -26.42 9.73
N ALA A 467 -6.03 -27.37 9.84
CA ALA A 467 -5.98 -28.53 8.97
C ALA A 467 -7.23 -29.41 9.10
N ASN A 468 -7.69 -29.68 10.32
CA ASN A 468 -8.92 -30.43 10.52
C ASN A 468 -10.15 -29.70 9.96
N ALA A 469 -10.24 -28.40 10.12
CA ALA A 469 -11.32 -27.59 9.55
C ALA A 469 -11.31 -27.63 8.02
N ALA A 470 -10.13 -27.60 7.39
CA ALA A 470 -9.97 -27.73 5.95
C ALA A 470 -10.46 -29.10 5.46
N VAL A 471 -10.04 -30.17 6.13
CA VAL A 471 -10.51 -31.54 5.82
C VAL A 471 -12.04 -31.64 5.90
N ILE A 472 -12.65 -31.10 6.96
CA ILE A 472 -14.10 -31.09 7.13
C ILE A 472 -14.80 -30.31 6.02
N ARG A 473 -14.28 -29.13 5.61
CA ARG A 473 -14.86 -28.34 4.52
C ARG A 473 -14.82 -29.08 3.19
N VAL A 474 -13.72 -29.77 2.89
CA VAL A 474 -13.57 -30.54 1.65
C VAL A 474 -14.49 -31.76 1.68
N GLN A 475 -14.54 -32.49 2.78
CA GLN A 475 -15.39 -33.69 2.91
C GLN A 475 -16.88 -33.37 2.79
N ASN A 476 -17.33 -32.21 3.27
CA ASN A 476 -18.72 -31.77 3.16
C ASN A 476 -19.03 -30.99 1.85
N GLY A 477 -18.08 -30.89 0.92
CA GLY A 477 -18.27 -30.19 -0.35
C GLY A 477 -18.35 -28.67 -0.26
N PHE A 478 -17.92 -28.04 0.84
CA PHE A 478 -17.91 -26.60 1.02
C PHE A 478 -16.67 -25.94 0.40
N SER A 479 -15.64 -26.72 0.10
CA SER A 479 -14.38 -26.26 -0.51
C SER A 479 -13.76 -27.36 -1.35
N THR A 480 -12.73 -27.02 -2.13
CA THR A 480 -11.94 -27.98 -2.93
C THR A 480 -10.55 -28.17 -2.32
N ILE A 481 -9.93 -29.32 -2.57
CA ILE A 481 -8.56 -29.58 -2.12
C ILE A 481 -7.59 -28.51 -2.69
N SER A 482 -7.77 -28.10 -3.94
CA SER A 482 -6.93 -27.08 -4.59
C SER A 482 -7.04 -25.74 -3.86
N ARG A 483 -8.24 -25.32 -3.47
CA ARG A 483 -8.46 -24.08 -2.74
C ARG A 483 -7.84 -24.12 -1.34
N GLU A 484 -8.10 -25.20 -0.59
CA GLU A 484 -7.54 -25.35 0.76
C GLU A 484 -6.01 -25.44 0.72
N ALA A 485 -5.42 -26.13 -0.26
CA ALA A 485 -3.98 -26.18 -0.47
C ALA A 485 -3.40 -24.79 -0.71
N ALA A 486 -4.01 -24.01 -1.61
CA ALA A 486 -3.58 -22.64 -1.88
C ALA A 486 -3.75 -21.72 -0.66
N GLU A 487 -4.87 -21.81 0.07
CA GLU A 487 -5.10 -20.99 1.27
C GLU A 487 -4.18 -21.36 2.45
N MET A 488 -3.80 -22.63 2.59
CA MET A 488 -2.97 -23.12 3.69
C MET A 488 -1.46 -22.98 3.43
N THR A 489 -1.02 -23.18 2.18
CA THR A 489 0.40 -23.28 1.84
C THR A 489 0.88 -22.18 0.89
N GLY A 490 -0.04 -21.48 0.22
CA GLY A 490 0.30 -20.58 -0.87
C GLY A 490 0.71 -21.31 -2.17
N MET A 491 0.67 -22.64 -2.20
CA MET A 491 1.10 -23.47 -3.32
C MET A 491 -0.09 -24.09 -4.06
N ARG A 492 0.06 -24.31 -5.36
CA ARG A 492 -0.92 -25.02 -6.17
C ARG A 492 -0.94 -26.50 -5.84
N MET A 493 -2.13 -27.09 -5.85
CA MET A 493 -2.33 -28.53 -5.64
C MET A 493 -1.50 -29.38 -6.62
N ASP A 494 -1.48 -29.02 -7.92
CA ASP A 494 -0.72 -29.73 -8.94
C ASP A 494 0.78 -29.75 -8.65
N SER A 495 1.33 -28.63 -8.18
CA SER A 495 2.73 -28.52 -7.77
C SER A 495 3.01 -29.42 -6.56
N ILE A 496 2.10 -29.44 -5.60
CA ILE A 496 2.19 -30.29 -4.42
C ILE A 496 2.17 -31.76 -4.83
N VAL A 497 1.22 -32.16 -5.68
CA VAL A 497 1.07 -33.55 -6.16
C VAL A 497 2.31 -34.00 -6.95
N ARG A 498 2.80 -33.17 -7.89
CA ARG A 498 4.01 -33.49 -8.66
C ARG A 498 5.26 -33.65 -7.78
N THR A 499 5.42 -32.75 -6.79
CA THR A 499 6.53 -32.81 -5.85
C THR A 499 6.43 -34.06 -4.99
N ARG A 500 5.24 -34.32 -4.43
CA ARG A 500 4.98 -35.50 -3.58
C ARG A 500 5.17 -36.81 -4.33
N ALA A 501 4.70 -36.90 -5.58
CA ALA A 501 4.94 -38.07 -6.42
C ALA A 501 6.44 -38.36 -6.66
N ARG A 502 7.24 -37.30 -6.83
CA ARG A 502 8.71 -37.45 -6.94
C ARG A 502 9.34 -37.90 -5.63
N GLU A 503 8.92 -37.33 -4.52
CA GLU A 503 9.39 -37.73 -3.17
C GLU A 503 9.05 -39.18 -2.87
N GLU A 504 7.82 -39.61 -3.15
CA GLU A 504 7.38 -41.01 -2.97
C GLU A 504 8.18 -41.97 -3.86
N ALA A 505 8.45 -41.60 -5.11
CA ALA A 505 9.28 -42.39 -6.00
C ALA A 505 10.74 -42.50 -5.50
N LEU A 506 11.31 -41.40 -4.97
CA LEU A 506 12.65 -41.39 -4.37
C LEU A 506 12.70 -42.25 -3.10
N LEU A 507 11.72 -42.14 -2.21
CA LEU A 507 11.63 -42.93 -0.99
C LEU A 507 11.50 -44.42 -1.32
N LYS A 508 10.65 -44.77 -2.29
CA LYS A 508 10.50 -46.14 -2.79
C LYS A 508 11.83 -46.68 -3.37
N SER A 509 12.54 -45.88 -4.16
CA SER A 509 13.84 -46.29 -4.73
C SER A 509 14.95 -46.46 -3.67
N ALA A 510 14.86 -45.72 -2.56
CA ALA A 510 15.76 -45.79 -1.42
C ALA A 510 15.35 -46.88 -0.39
N GLY A 511 14.29 -47.65 -0.62
CA GLY A 511 13.79 -48.63 0.32
C GLY A 511 13.19 -48.06 1.60
N LEU A 512 12.84 -46.74 1.58
CA LEU A 512 12.21 -46.05 2.71
C LEU A 512 10.71 -45.96 2.48
N ASN A 513 9.91 -46.28 3.49
CA ASN A 513 8.47 -46.05 3.45
C ASN A 513 8.18 -44.59 3.76
N ALA A 514 7.29 -43.96 2.98
CA ALA A 514 6.77 -42.66 3.32
C ALA A 514 6.11 -42.72 4.70
N ALA A 515 6.68 -42.03 5.67
CA ALA A 515 6.14 -41.97 7.02
C ALA A 515 4.75 -41.31 6.96
N GLY A 516 3.67 -42.10 7.18
CA GLY A 516 2.34 -41.57 7.48
C GLY A 516 1.15 -42.01 6.64
N GLY A 517 1.22 -43.12 5.94
CA GLY A 517 0.03 -43.68 5.30
C GLY A 517 0.17 -45.19 5.10
N THR A 518 -0.27 -45.96 6.05
CA THR A 518 -0.58 -47.37 5.78
C THR A 518 -1.73 -47.39 4.77
N LEU A 519 -1.38 -47.65 3.50
CA LEU A 519 -2.37 -48.18 2.57
C LEU A 519 -2.87 -49.49 3.18
N PRO A 520 -4.19 -49.77 3.20
CA PRO A 520 -4.66 -51.07 3.59
C PRO A 520 -3.97 -52.11 2.67
N VAL A 521 -3.24 -53.01 3.28
CA VAL A 521 -2.77 -54.20 2.59
C VAL A 521 -4.07 -54.95 2.22
N GLU A 522 -4.36 -55.04 0.93
CA GLU A 522 -5.32 -56.04 0.46
C GLU A 522 -4.76 -57.38 0.89
N GLU A 523 -5.42 -58.00 1.90
CA GLU A 523 -5.21 -59.40 2.22
C GLU A 523 -5.67 -60.17 0.99
N GLU A 524 -4.73 -60.77 0.27
CA GLU A 524 -4.97 -61.84 -0.68
C GLU A 524 -5.73 -62.92 0.11
N LYS A 525 -7.00 -63.07 -0.17
CA LYS A 525 -7.77 -64.24 0.28
C LYS A 525 -7.18 -65.45 -0.43
N GLU A 526 -6.38 -66.24 0.29
CA GLU A 526 -6.14 -67.64 -0.08
C GLU A 526 -7.50 -68.34 -0.22
N GLU A 527 -7.87 -68.62 -1.46
CA GLU A 527 -8.89 -69.64 -1.76
C GLU A 527 -8.36 -70.97 -1.21
N LYS A 528 -8.94 -71.44 -0.10
CA LYS A 528 -8.87 -72.86 0.28
C LYS A 528 -9.94 -73.59 -0.50
N ASP A 529 -9.50 -74.37 -1.49
CA ASP A 529 -10.22 -75.50 -2.02
C ASP A 529 -10.51 -76.46 -0.90
N GLU A 530 -11.82 -76.70 -0.66
CA GLU A 530 -12.43 -78.05 -0.35
C GLU A 530 -13.90 -78.06 -0.77
#